data_33710ee973cf888117acb37b297967b3
#
_entry.id   33710ee973cf888117acb37b297967b3
#
_cell.length_a   1.000
_cell.length_b   1.000
_cell.length_c   1.000
_cell.angle_alpha   90.00
_cell.angle_beta   90.00
_cell.angle_gamma   90.00
#
_symmetry.space_group_name_H-M   'P 1'
#
loop_
_entity.id
_entity.type
_entity.pdbx_description
1 polymer ?
#
loop_
_entity_poly.entity_id
_entity_poly.type
_entity_poly.pdbx_seq_one_letter_code
_entity_poly.pdbx_strand_id
1 'polypeptide(L)'
;MRNFLYLPVLLLIISGCDTYSYYKVDGDVVSPDAYENAQTAEKFVDLVLNDPDEAKKLVHEDFTFRYMGKIPIYAQGNVVIKSSYDKEAYFGEFLNVVGQLVPNGIVLTPVDVIANTDSAAVIMVGDAEGTFGEYDNEYVFTYKFKDGKIISVDEYNSDILVARSLYGNTLFPNQSEILIEYVWQTKGPDFSQEKLEDLTAQWNEKIDSMGCQMDGANIITPKEDQENFDFIWMMVWPSEQARDACWSDWLENHDAEWRETISGVWDYSSENAFLFSSEIGRLPKSWSTSDSFTHSYFFCNFNEGSDFNTLHDYRADLNSITTLSDNHWYMLLDPMFDPDPRPDFVWLDIWPTDEARESDLAIWNSTNLPAKAAEMVTCGESIDATMFDGVSIR
;
A
#
# COMPACT_ATOMS: atom_id res chain seq x y z
N MET A 1 13.61 -61.58 -10.73
CA MET A 1 13.68 -61.65 -12.17
C MET A 1 12.23 -61.38 -12.68
N ARG A 2 11.94 -60.18 -13.09
CA ARG A 2 10.67 -59.77 -13.67
C ARG A 2 10.95 -59.38 -15.11
N ASN A 3 10.41 -60.16 -16.03
CA ASN A 3 10.54 -59.95 -17.48
C ASN A 3 9.80 -58.68 -17.90
N PHE A 4 10.50 -57.75 -18.46
CA PHE A 4 9.92 -56.64 -19.21
C PHE A 4 9.55 -57.13 -20.60
N LEU A 5 8.25 -57.15 -20.92
CA LEU A 5 7.76 -57.31 -22.27
C LEU A 5 7.82 -55.99 -22.99
N TYR A 6 8.67 -55.87 -24.01
CA TYR A 6 8.61 -54.80 -25.00
C TYR A 6 7.42 -55.02 -25.92
N LEU A 7 6.41 -54.15 -25.86
CA LEU A 7 5.38 -54.08 -26.90
C LEU A 7 5.89 -53.14 -28.02
N PRO A 8 5.86 -53.58 -29.29
CA PRO A 8 6.21 -52.72 -30.42
C PRO A 8 5.13 -51.67 -30.65
N VAL A 9 5.55 -50.41 -30.80
CA VAL A 9 4.69 -49.30 -31.21
C VAL A 9 4.18 -49.54 -32.60
N LEU A 10 2.87 -49.78 -32.76
CA LEU A 10 2.19 -49.89 -34.04
C LEU A 10 1.96 -48.48 -34.59
N LEU A 11 2.72 -48.06 -35.60
CA LEU A 11 2.51 -46.85 -36.35
C LEU A 11 1.24 -47.05 -37.23
N LEU A 12 0.11 -46.48 -36.85
CA LEU A 12 -1.04 -46.31 -37.71
C LEU A 12 -0.88 -45.01 -38.50
N ILE A 13 -0.51 -45.12 -39.76
CA ILE A 13 -0.54 -44.02 -40.74
C ILE A 13 -1.98 -43.93 -41.23
N ILE A 14 -2.74 -42.95 -40.72
CA ILE A 14 -4.02 -42.55 -41.29
C ILE A 14 -3.72 -41.27 -42.09
N SER A 15 -3.80 -41.41 -43.41
CA SER A 15 -3.66 -40.31 -44.35
C SER A 15 -4.84 -39.35 -44.19
N GLY A 16 -4.58 -38.15 -43.66
CA GLY A 16 -5.57 -37.07 -43.59
C GLY A 16 -5.88 -36.51 -42.20
N CYS A 17 -5.15 -36.91 -41.14
CA CYS A 17 -5.19 -36.22 -39.84
C CYS A 17 -3.82 -35.63 -39.51
N ASP A 18 -3.82 -34.46 -38.90
CA ASP A 18 -2.61 -33.85 -38.36
C ASP A 18 -1.91 -34.86 -37.46
N THR A 19 -0.63 -35.13 -37.71
CA THR A 19 0.21 -36.00 -36.89
C THR A 19 0.53 -35.31 -35.57
N TYR A 20 -0.22 -35.66 -34.54
CA TYR A 20 0.14 -35.25 -33.18
C TYR A 20 1.37 -36.06 -32.72
N SER A 21 2.49 -35.38 -32.50
CA SER A 21 3.64 -35.95 -31.82
C SER A 21 3.38 -35.94 -30.31
N TYR A 22 3.59 -37.06 -29.65
CA TYR A 22 3.46 -37.17 -28.19
C TYR A 22 4.84 -37.43 -27.58
N TYR A 23 5.14 -36.75 -26.51
CA TYR A 23 6.34 -37.00 -25.69
C TYR A 23 5.97 -37.82 -24.46
N LYS A 24 6.89 -38.62 -23.97
CA LYS A 24 6.75 -39.35 -22.73
C LYS A 24 7.71 -38.73 -21.71
N VAL A 25 7.14 -38.26 -20.60
CA VAL A 25 7.86 -37.81 -19.42
C VAL A 25 7.43 -38.74 -18.29
N ASP A 26 8.35 -39.41 -17.65
CA ASP A 26 8.12 -40.37 -16.56
C ASP A 26 7.03 -41.44 -16.82
N GLY A 27 6.80 -41.76 -18.09
CA GLY A 27 5.82 -42.77 -18.49
C GLY A 27 4.47 -42.21 -18.92
N ASP A 28 4.16 -40.94 -18.67
CA ASP A 28 2.93 -40.31 -19.12
C ASP A 28 3.08 -39.73 -20.54
N VAL A 29 1.97 -39.69 -21.25
CA VAL A 29 1.91 -39.11 -22.60
C VAL A 29 1.45 -37.67 -22.48
N VAL A 30 2.31 -36.72 -22.83
CA VAL A 30 1.99 -35.30 -22.85
C VAL A 30 1.91 -34.78 -24.29
N SER A 31 1.13 -33.74 -24.52
CA SER A 31 1.12 -33.05 -25.81
C SER A 31 2.45 -32.35 -26.08
N PRO A 32 2.89 -32.20 -27.35
CA PRO A 32 4.09 -31.41 -27.65
C PRO A 32 4.08 -30.02 -27.09
N ASP A 33 2.95 -29.30 -27.23
CA ASP A 33 2.80 -27.91 -26.75
C ASP A 33 2.93 -27.84 -25.21
N ALA A 34 2.34 -28.81 -24.48
CA ALA A 34 2.47 -28.86 -23.03
C ALA A 34 3.92 -29.08 -22.61
N TYR A 35 4.65 -29.95 -23.31
CA TYR A 35 6.07 -30.18 -23.03
C TYR A 35 6.93 -28.96 -23.35
N GLU A 36 6.70 -28.33 -24.52
CA GLU A 36 7.43 -27.09 -24.89
C GLU A 36 7.13 -25.93 -23.94
N ASN A 37 5.88 -25.79 -23.50
CA ASN A 37 5.48 -24.78 -22.53
C ASN A 37 6.18 -25.00 -21.16
N ALA A 38 6.25 -26.25 -20.68
CA ALA A 38 6.98 -26.58 -19.45
C ALA A 38 8.46 -26.19 -19.57
N GLN A 39 9.13 -26.60 -20.64
CA GLN A 39 10.54 -26.29 -20.86
C GLN A 39 10.78 -24.77 -21.02
N THR A 40 9.88 -24.05 -21.68
CA THR A 40 10.00 -22.61 -21.84
C THR A 40 9.83 -21.88 -20.52
N ALA A 41 8.91 -22.34 -19.66
CA ALA A 41 8.70 -21.76 -18.32
C ALA A 41 9.91 -22.00 -17.41
N GLU A 42 10.44 -23.22 -17.34
CA GLU A 42 11.67 -23.53 -16.59
C GLU A 42 12.86 -22.73 -17.08
N LYS A 43 13.05 -22.65 -18.40
CA LYS A 43 14.12 -21.87 -19.00
C LYS A 43 13.99 -20.39 -18.69
N PHE A 44 12.77 -19.86 -18.62
CA PHE A 44 12.55 -18.47 -18.23
C PHE A 44 12.99 -18.22 -16.79
N VAL A 45 12.64 -19.10 -15.84
CA VAL A 45 13.08 -19.01 -14.44
C VAL A 45 14.61 -19.01 -14.34
N ASP A 46 15.27 -19.91 -15.07
CA ASP A 46 16.74 -20.01 -15.06
C ASP A 46 17.44 -18.76 -15.61
N LEU A 47 16.85 -18.13 -16.64
CA LEU A 47 17.44 -17.01 -17.34
C LEU A 47 17.08 -15.64 -16.77
N VAL A 48 15.90 -15.49 -16.20
CA VAL A 48 15.33 -14.16 -15.90
C VAL A 48 16.22 -13.28 -15.01
N LEU A 49 16.95 -13.88 -14.10
CA LEU A 49 17.91 -13.19 -13.22
C LEU A 49 19.37 -13.32 -13.71
N ASN A 50 19.71 -14.39 -14.42
CA ASN A 50 21.07 -14.72 -14.84
C ASN A 50 21.44 -14.11 -16.20
N ASP A 51 20.49 -14.09 -17.14
CA ASP A 51 20.62 -13.54 -18.49
C ASP A 51 19.30 -12.94 -18.96
N PRO A 52 18.91 -11.75 -18.43
CA PRO A 52 17.64 -11.11 -18.75
C PRO A 52 17.43 -10.87 -20.27
N ASP A 53 18.51 -10.64 -21.03
CA ASP A 53 18.44 -10.43 -22.46
C ASP A 53 18.03 -11.71 -23.23
N GLU A 54 18.47 -12.87 -22.79
CA GLU A 54 18.02 -14.16 -23.33
C GLU A 54 16.59 -14.50 -22.82
N ALA A 55 16.27 -14.22 -21.55
CA ALA A 55 14.91 -14.37 -21.04
C ALA A 55 13.89 -13.53 -21.82
N LYS A 56 14.27 -12.28 -22.18
CA LYS A 56 13.43 -11.35 -22.96
C LYS A 56 13.04 -11.87 -24.33
N LYS A 57 13.79 -12.83 -24.90
CA LYS A 57 13.47 -13.47 -26.17
C LYS A 57 12.36 -14.53 -26.05
N LEU A 58 12.16 -15.06 -24.87
CA LEU A 58 11.11 -16.07 -24.58
C LEU A 58 9.74 -15.44 -24.43
N VAL A 59 9.63 -14.13 -24.25
CA VAL A 59 8.36 -13.45 -23.99
C VAL A 59 7.82 -12.78 -25.26
N HIS A 60 6.49 -12.69 -25.35
CA HIS A 60 5.77 -12.03 -26.44
C HIS A 60 5.92 -10.50 -26.36
N GLU A 61 5.60 -9.76 -27.45
CA GLU A 61 5.62 -8.30 -27.43
C GLU A 61 4.57 -7.70 -26.47
N ASP A 62 3.41 -8.32 -26.38
CA ASP A 62 2.31 -7.93 -25.48
C ASP A 62 2.48 -8.56 -24.07
N PHE A 63 3.70 -8.89 -23.65
CA PHE A 63 3.98 -9.51 -22.36
C PHE A 63 3.53 -8.65 -21.21
N THR A 64 2.92 -9.29 -20.20
CA THR A 64 2.57 -8.68 -18.91
C THR A 64 3.07 -9.55 -17.75
N PHE A 65 3.59 -8.90 -16.74
CA PHE A 65 3.89 -9.52 -15.45
C PHE A 65 2.98 -8.93 -14.38
N ARG A 66 2.46 -9.76 -13.49
CA ARG A 66 1.68 -9.33 -12.33
C ARG A 66 2.25 -9.92 -11.06
N TYR A 67 2.50 -9.03 -10.11
CA TYR A 67 2.75 -9.41 -8.74
C TYR A 67 1.41 -9.58 -8.03
N MET A 68 1.13 -10.77 -7.50
CA MET A 68 -0.19 -11.09 -6.93
C MET A 68 -0.29 -10.79 -5.43
N GLY A 69 0.83 -10.41 -4.80
CA GLY A 69 0.87 -9.98 -3.41
C GLY A 69 0.35 -8.57 -3.19
N LYS A 70 -0.01 -8.28 -1.95
CA LYS A 70 -0.42 -6.95 -1.48
C LYS A 70 0.64 -6.45 -0.51
N ILE A 71 1.66 -5.77 -1.04
CA ILE A 71 2.78 -5.28 -0.23
C ILE A 71 2.40 -3.94 0.39
N PRO A 72 2.50 -3.78 1.72
CA PRO A 72 2.38 -2.48 2.34
C PRO A 72 3.50 -1.54 1.85
N ILE A 73 3.13 -0.31 1.42
CA ILE A 73 4.07 0.66 0.85
C ILE A 73 4.79 1.46 1.96
N TYR A 74 5.08 0.87 3.10
CA TYR A 74 5.86 1.53 4.18
C TYR A 74 7.36 1.43 3.99
N ALA A 75 7.82 1.14 2.78
CA ALA A 75 9.24 0.99 2.52
C ALA A 75 9.98 2.27 2.87
N GLN A 76 10.95 2.17 3.74
CA GLN A 76 11.99 3.19 3.85
C GLN A 76 12.73 3.24 2.51
N GLY A 77 12.47 4.30 1.74
CA GLY A 77 13.05 4.45 0.40
C GLY A 77 12.04 4.13 -0.71
N ASN A 78 12.39 4.56 -1.92
CA ASN A 78 11.51 4.58 -3.09
C ASN A 78 11.52 3.26 -3.88
N VAL A 79 11.82 2.13 -3.25
CA VAL A 79 11.93 0.82 -3.90
C VAL A 79 10.63 0.05 -3.66
N VAL A 80 9.70 0.15 -4.60
CA VAL A 80 8.36 -0.44 -4.47
C VAL A 80 8.09 -1.40 -5.63
N ILE A 81 7.58 -2.58 -5.32
CA ILE A 81 7.05 -3.52 -6.32
C ILE A 81 5.62 -3.08 -6.66
N LYS A 82 5.38 -2.78 -7.95
CA LYS A 82 4.04 -2.48 -8.47
C LYS A 82 3.25 -3.77 -8.72
N SER A 83 1.94 -3.64 -8.85
CA SER A 83 1.05 -4.79 -9.11
C SER A 83 1.23 -5.37 -10.51
N SER A 84 1.67 -4.56 -11.50
CA SER A 84 1.86 -5.03 -12.89
C SER A 84 2.96 -4.26 -13.63
N TYR A 85 3.52 -4.95 -14.63
CA TYR A 85 4.56 -4.43 -15.52
C TYR A 85 4.33 -4.95 -16.94
N ASP A 86 4.52 -4.09 -17.92
CA ASP A 86 4.68 -4.53 -19.31
C ASP A 86 6.09 -5.10 -19.54
N LYS A 87 6.37 -5.55 -20.77
CA LYS A 87 7.65 -6.16 -21.14
C LYS A 87 8.86 -5.28 -20.80
N GLU A 88 8.83 -4.00 -21.18
CA GLU A 88 9.97 -3.10 -20.98
C GLU A 88 10.15 -2.73 -19.50
N ALA A 89 9.04 -2.45 -18.82
CA ALA A 89 9.05 -2.16 -17.40
C ALA A 89 9.49 -3.37 -16.55
N TYR A 90 9.09 -4.59 -16.94
CA TYR A 90 9.53 -5.80 -16.23
C TYR A 90 11.06 -5.98 -16.28
N PHE A 91 11.63 -5.97 -17.49
CA PHE A 91 13.09 -6.16 -17.67
C PHE A 91 13.94 -4.95 -17.25
N GLY A 92 13.37 -3.75 -17.23
CA GLY A 92 14.06 -2.53 -16.81
C GLY A 92 13.80 -2.15 -15.35
N GLU A 93 12.55 -1.93 -14.99
CA GLU A 93 12.16 -1.39 -13.69
C GLU A 93 12.08 -2.49 -12.62
N PHE A 94 11.26 -3.54 -12.85
CA PHE A 94 11.03 -4.60 -11.86
C PHE A 94 12.31 -5.33 -11.46
N LEU A 95 13.12 -5.77 -12.42
CA LEU A 95 14.38 -6.46 -12.11
C LEU A 95 15.36 -5.56 -11.36
N ASN A 96 15.36 -4.24 -11.64
CA ASN A 96 16.16 -3.29 -10.88
C ASN A 96 15.66 -3.14 -9.42
N VAL A 97 14.34 -3.12 -9.22
CA VAL A 97 13.73 -3.13 -7.87
C VAL A 97 14.12 -4.39 -7.11
N VAL A 98 13.99 -5.57 -7.74
CA VAL A 98 14.41 -6.85 -7.14
C VAL A 98 15.89 -6.82 -6.75
N GLY A 99 16.77 -6.32 -7.65
CA GLY A 99 18.22 -6.21 -7.35
C GLY A 99 18.55 -5.27 -6.19
N GLN A 100 17.70 -4.29 -5.88
CA GLN A 100 17.87 -3.43 -4.70
C GLN A 100 17.35 -4.10 -3.42
N LEU A 101 16.31 -4.92 -3.51
CA LEU A 101 15.70 -5.61 -2.36
C LEU A 101 16.46 -6.87 -1.96
N VAL A 102 17.12 -7.53 -2.92
CA VAL A 102 17.99 -8.71 -2.71
C VAL A 102 19.38 -8.45 -3.29
N PRO A 103 20.20 -7.61 -2.63
CA PRO A 103 21.44 -7.06 -3.20
C PRO A 103 22.50 -8.13 -3.53
N ASN A 104 22.41 -9.30 -2.93
CA ASN A 104 23.29 -10.43 -3.19
C ASN A 104 22.73 -11.41 -4.24
N GLY A 105 21.57 -11.08 -4.83
CA GLY A 105 20.84 -11.95 -5.74
C GLY A 105 19.96 -12.97 -5.02
N ILE A 106 19.19 -13.72 -5.80
CA ILE A 106 18.34 -14.82 -5.36
C ILE A 106 18.60 -16.04 -6.24
N VAL A 107 18.68 -17.21 -5.65
CA VAL A 107 18.73 -18.49 -6.36
C VAL A 107 17.33 -19.10 -6.37
N LEU A 108 16.71 -19.20 -7.55
CA LEU A 108 15.42 -19.84 -7.75
C LEU A 108 15.63 -21.29 -8.18
N THR A 109 15.07 -22.23 -7.43
CA THR A 109 15.17 -23.65 -7.71
C THR A 109 13.79 -24.23 -8.01
N PRO A 110 13.47 -24.62 -9.28
CA PRO A 110 12.24 -25.29 -9.59
C PRO A 110 12.10 -26.62 -8.83
N VAL A 111 10.92 -26.86 -8.25
CA VAL A 111 10.58 -28.08 -7.51
C VAL A 111 9.63 -28.94 -8.36
N ASP A 112 8.68 -28.32 -9.06
CA ASP A 112 7.71 -29.00 -9.92
C ASP A 112 7.22 -28.07 -11.03
N VAL A 113 6.84 -28.66 -12.17
CA VAL A 113 6.29 -27.96 -13.31
C VAL A 113 5.05 -28.65 -13.82
N ILE A 114 3.94 -27.94 -13.84
CA ILE A 114 2.66 -28.38 -14.36
C ILE A 114 2.36 -27.59 -15.64
N ALA A 115 2.07 -28.26 -16.76
CA ALA A 115 1.80 -27.58 -18.01
C ALA A 115 0.68 -28.23 -18.81
N ASN A 116 0.02 -27.41 -19.63
CA ASN A 116 -0.92 -27.82 -20.66
C ASN A 116 -0.64 -27.07 -21.99
N THR A 117 -1.53 -27.18 -22.98
CA THR A 117 -1.34 -26.55 -24.29
C THR A 117 -1.28 -25.02 -24.27
N ASP A 118 -1.81 -24.38 -23.25
CA ASP A 118 -2.01 -22.93 -23.22
C ASP A 118 -1.32 -22.24 -22.02
N SER A 119 -0.90 -23.04 -21.03
CA SER A 119 -0.35 -22.50 -19.78
C SER A 119 0.62 -23.44 -19.10
N ALA A 120 1.43 -22.89 -18.18
CA ALA A 120 2.24 -23.65 -17.25
C ALA A 120 2.20 -23.01 -15.84
N ALA A 121 2.57 -23.81 -14.84
CA ALA A 121 2.88 -23.31 -13.49
C ALA A 121 4.21 -23.93 -13.06
N VAL A 122 5.12 -23.11 -12.56
CA VAL A 122 6.40 -23.54 -11.97
C VAL A 122 6.32 -23.27 -10.48
N ILE A 123 6.45 -24.33 -9.69
CA ILE A 123 6.57 -24.28 -8.25
C ILE A 123 8.06 -24.28 -7.94
N MET A 124 8.55 -23.32 -7.13
CA MET A 124 9.97 -23.19 -6.84
C MET A 124 10.22 -22.64 -5.44
N VAL A 125 11.42 -22.87 -4.95
CA VAL A 125 11.95 -22.27 -3.74
C VAL A 125 13.01 -21.25 -4.10
N GLY A 126 13.08 -20.18 -3.34
CA GLY A 126 14.09 -19.14 -3.47
C GLY A 126 14.98 -19.12 -2.22
N ASP A 127 16.28 -18.94 -2.43
CA ASP A 127 17.30 -18.77 -1.38
C ASP A 127 17.95 -17.41 -1.59
N ALA A 128 17.76 -16.48 -0.65
CA ALA A 128 18.27 -15.12 -0.72
C ALA A 128 18.45 -14.47 0.65
N GLU A 129 19.30 -13.44 0.68
CA GLU A 129 19.37 -12.45 1.75
C GLU A 129 18.68 -11.16 1.26
N GLY A 130 17.58 -10.81 1.89
CA GLY A 130 16.89 -9.53 1.65
C GLY A 130 17.58 -8.38 2.39
N THR A 131 17.16 -7.15 2.09
CA THR A 131 17.71 -5.93 2.72
C THR A 131 17.61 -5.95 4.25
N PHE A 132 16.62 -6.65 4.81
CA PHE A 132 16.35 -6.71 6.26
C PHE A 132 16.44 -8.12 6.86
N GLY A 133 17.02 -9.07 6.17
CA GLY A 133 17.29 -10.43 6.67
C GLY A 133 16.94 -11.54 5.69
N GLU A 134 17.06 -12.79 6.15
CA GLU A 134 16.85 -14.00 5.37
C GLU A 134 15.51 -14.00 4.62
N TYR A 135 15.57 -14.31 3.31
CA TYR A 135 14.44 -14.26 2.39
C TYR A 135 14.29 -15.57 1.60
N ASP A 136 14.19 -16.67 2.32
CA ASP A 136 13.90 -17.99 1.75
C ASP A 136 12.41 -18.13 1.51
N ASN A 137 11.97 -17.79 0.29
CA ASN A 137 10.57 -17.75 -0.05
C ASN A 137 10.16 -18.89 -0.99
N GLU A 138 8.89 -19.25 -0.97
CA GLU A 138 8.29 -20.21 -1.89
C GLU A 138 7.46 -19.46 -2.93
N TYR A 139 7.53 -19.92 -4.20
CA TYR A 139 6.89 -19.26 -5.31
C TYR A 139 6.05 -20.21 -6.14
N VAL A 140 4.97 -19.68 -6.70
CA VAL A 140 4.29 -20.26 -7.85
C VAL A 140 4.22 -19.20 -8.93
N PHE A 141 4.90 -19.42 -10.05
CA PHE A 141 4.74 -18.60 -11.24
C PHE A 141 3.79 -19.30 -12.19
N THR A 142 2.70 -18.62 -12.58
CA THR A 142 1.81 -19.14 -13.63
C THR A 142 2.05 -18.41 -14.93
N TYR A 143 2.06 -19.14 -16.03
CA TYR A 143 2.41 -18.67 -17.36
C TYR A 143 1.25 -18.88 -18.31
N LYS A 144 1.01 -17.93 -19.22
CA LYS A 144 0.21 -18.12 -20.42
C LYS A 144 1.07 -17.97 -21.66
N PHE A 145 0.73 -18.73 -22.69
CA PHE A 145 1.49 -18.77 -23.94
C PHE A 145 0.64 -18.30 -25.12
N LYS A 146 1.31 -17.64 -26.06
CA LYS A 146 0.78 -17.23 -27.36
C LYS A 146 1.90 -17.30 -28.38
N ASP A 147 1.65 -17.98 -29.51
CA ASP A 147 2.61 -18.14 -30.61
C ASP A 147 3.98 -18.70 -30.14
N GLY A 148 3.96 -19.66 -29.19
CA GLY A 148 5.14 -20.28 -28.61
C GLY A 148 5.96 -19.40 -27.67
N LYS A 149 5.42 -18.25 -27.26
CA LYS A 149 6.06 -17.32 -26.32
C LYS A 149 5.20 -17.05 -25.10
N ILE A 150 5.83 -16.72 -23.99
CA ILE A 150 5.15 -16.32 -22.76
C ILE A 150 4.49 -14.96 -22.97
N ILE A 151 3.16 -14.88 -22.82
CA ILE A 151 2.41 -13.62 -22.92
C ILE A 151 2.06 -13.04 -21.54
N SER A 152 1.94 -13.88 -20.52
CA SER A 152 1.78 -13.37 -19.14
C SER A 152 2.46 -14.26 -18.13
N VAL A 153 2.93 -13.63 -17.03
CA VAL A 153 3.39 -14.29 -15.82
C VAL A 153 2.68 -13.66 -14.64
N ASP A 154 2.10 -14.49 -13.77
CA ASP A 154 1.56 -14.07 -12.48
C ASP A 154 2.40 -14.71 -11.38
N GLU A 155 2.98 -13.90 -10.48
CA GLU A 155 3.81 -14.35 -9.37
C GLU A 155 3.01 -14.42 -8.08
N TYR A 156 3.04 -15.58 -7.43
CA TYR A 156 2.50 -15.81 -6.09
C TYR A 156 3.62 -16.20 -5.15
N ASN A 157 3.69 -15.58 -3.97
CA ASN A 157 4.69 -15.88 -2.95
C ASN A 157 4.16 -15.55 -1.54
N SER A 158 5.01 -15.59 -0.53
CA SER A 158 4.66 -15.19 0.83
C SER A 158 4.83 -13.69 1.04
N ASP A 159 3.73 -12.92 1.02
CA ASP A 159 3.72 -11.48 1.33
C ASP A 159 4.34 -11.17 2.70
N ILE A 160 4.20 -12.09 3.65
CA ILE A 160 4.78 -11.96 5.00
C ILE A 160 6.29 -11.89 4.94
N LEU A 161 6.93 -12.77 4.16
CA LEU A 161 8.38 -12.76 3.99
C LEU A 161 8.84 -11.54 3.20
N VAL A 162 8.11 -11.16 2.14
CA VAL A 162 8.38 -9.93 1.39
C VAL A 162 8.36 -8.72 2.32
N ALA A 163 7.27 -8.52 3.07
CA ALA A 163 7.13 -7.38 3.96
C ALA A 163 8.23 -7.34 5.03
N ARG A 164 8.54 -8.48 5.66
CA ARG A 164 9.53 -8.57 6.73
C ARG A 164 10.97 -8.44 6.23
N SER A 165 11.35 -9.26 5.26
CA SER A 165 12.75 -9.46 4.89
C SER A 165 13.23 -8.50 3.81
N LEU A 166 12.34 -8.00 2.95
CA LEU A 166 12.68 -7.02 1.92
C LEU A 166 12.40 -5.58 2.37
N TYR A 167 11.37 -5.35 3.19
CA TYR A 167 10.94 -4.01 3.59
C TYR A 167 11.10 -3.70 5.08
N GLY A 168 11.54 -4.65 5.88
CA GLY A 168 11.76 -4.44 7.33
C GLY A 168 10.49 -4.26 8.14
N ASN A 169 9.33 -4.63 7.58
CA ASN A 169 8.07 -4.51 8.28
C ASN A 169 7.94 -5.56 9.38
N THR A 170 7.55 -5.14 10.57
CA THR A 170 7.24 -6.05 11.68
C THR A 170 5.78 -6.48 11.58
N LEU A 171 5.56 -7.74 11.22
CA LEU A 171 4.23 -8.33 11.06
C LEU A 171 3.74 -8.94 12.38
N PHE A 172 3.67 -8.13 13.41
CA PHE A 172 3.07 -8.56 14.66
C PHE A 172 1.69 -7.91 14.87
N PRO A 173 0.73 -8.62 15.50
CA PRO A 173 -0.62 -8.11 15.74
C PRO A 173 -0.70 -6.86 16.63
N ASN A 174 0.43 -6.23 16.92
CA ASN A 174 0.57 -5.01 17.70
C ASN A 174 1.14 -3.83 16.89
N GLN A 175 1.21 -3.88 15.56
CA GLN A 175 1.10 -2.63 14.83
C GLN A 175 -0.36 -2.21 14.99
N SER A 176 -0.58 -1.50 16.08
CA SER A 176 -1.80 -0.75 16.30
C SER A 176 -2.10 -0.01 15.01
N GLU A 177 -3.24 -0.32 14.41
CA GLU A 177 -3.86 0.61 13.49
C GLU A 177 -3.85 1.93 14.22
N ILE A 178 -3.07 2.89 13.75
CA ILE A 178 -3.11 4.24 14.31
C ILE A 178 -4.52 4.73 14.03
N LEU A 179 -5.28 4.94 15.08
CA LEU A 179 -6.62 5.47 14.96
C LEU A 179 -6.57 6.98 15.16
N ILE A 180 -7.25 7.69 14.28
CA ILE A 180 -7.35 9.16 14.36
C ILE A 180 -8.80 9.52 14.60
N GLU A 181 -9.03 10.28 15.65
CA GLU A 181 -10.36 10.76 16.01
C GLU A 181 -10.42 12.28 15.90
N TYR A 182 -11.46 12.76 15.25
CA TYR A 182 -11.74 14.17 15.02
C TYR A 182 -12.98 14.57 15.79
N VAL A 183 -12.84 15.46 16.78
CA VAL A 183 -13.96 15.98 17.58
C VAL A 183 -14.18 17.44 17.22
N TRP A 184 -15.31 17.76 16.63
CA TRP A 184 -15.67 19.11 16.22
C TRP A 184 -15.92 20.02 17.41
N GLN A 185 -15.41 21.25 17.31
CA GLN A 185 -15.51 22.28 18.33
C GLN A 185 -16.12 23.55 17.75
N THR A 186 -16.99 24.21 18.52
CA THR A 186 -17.61 25.49 18.14
C THR A 186 -17.20 26.57 19.11
N LYS A 187 -16.66 27.71 18.62
CA LYS A 187 -16.22 28.84 19.43
C LYS A 187 -17.38 29.51 20.15
N GLY A 188 -17.20 29.77 21.42
CA GLY A 188 -18.12 30.57 22.22
C GLY A 188 -17.80 32.07 22.17
N PRO A 189 -18.65 32.92 22.78
CA PRO A 189 -18.47 34.38 22.76
C PRO A 189 -17.20 34.88 23.50
N ASP A 190 -16.66 34.10 24.40
CA ASP A 190 -15.48 34.42 25.18
C ASP A 190 -14.21 33.77 24.64
N PHE A 191 -14.25 33.19 23.43
CA PHE A 191 -13.10 32.52 22.81
C PHE A 191 -11.96 33.52 22.59
N SER A 192 -10.76 33.11 22.96
CA SER A 192 -9.50 33.76 22.55
C SER A 192 -8.39 32.70 22.46
N GLN A 193 -7.36 33.02 21.69
CA GLN A 193 -6.21 32.12 21.53
C GLN A 193 -5.50 31.84 22.86
N GLU A 194 -5.38 32.85 23.71
CA GLU A 194 -4.80 32.71 25.06
C GLU A 194 -5.60 31.72 25.92
N LYS A 195 -6.94 31.81 25.91
CA LYS A 195 -7.78 30.88 26.65
C LYS A 195 -7.69 29.47 26.07
N LEU A 196 -7.59 29.32 24.75
CA LEU A 196 -7.41 28.02 24.13
C LEU A 196 -6.11 27.34 24.58
N GLU A 197 -5.01 28.09 24.62
CA GLU A 197 -3.70 27.61 25.08
C GLU A 197 -3.74 27.20 26.56
N ASP A 198 -4.29 28.06 27.43
CA ASP A 198 -4.40 27.80 28.88
C ASP A 198 -5.27 26.56 29.17
N LEU A 199 -6.42 26.41 28.46
CA LEU A 199 -7.33 25.32 28.67
C LEU A 199 -6.80 24.01 28.02
N THR A 200 -6.03 24.11 26.96
CA THR A 200 -5.31 22.97 26.37
C THR A 200 -4.29 22.39 27.36
N ALA A 201 -3.56 23.26 28.07
CA ALA A 201 -2.64 22.80 29.12
C ALA A 201 -3.38 22.07 30.25
N GLN A 202 -4.53 22.60 30.70
CA GLN A 202 -5.37 21.96 31.72
C GLN A 202 -5.94 20.62 31.24
N TRP A 203 -6.36 20.51 29.95
CA TRP A 203 -6.81 19.28 29.34
C TRP A 203 -5.71 18.21 29.35
N ASN A 204 -4.47 18.58 28.98
CA ASN A 204 -3.33 17.66 29.00
C ASN A 204 -3.06 17.13 30.43
N GLU A 205 -3.07 18.00 31.45
CA GLU A 205 -2.91 17.57 32.83
C GLU A 205 -4.02 16.60 33.26
N LYS A 206 -5.26 16.81 32.81
CA LYS A 206 -6.38 15.94 33.11
C LYS A 206 -6.22 14.58 32.42
N ILE A 207 -5.86 14.54 31.12
CA ILE A 207 -5.60 13.29 30.38
C ILE A 207 -4.46 12.49 31.02
N ASP A 208 -3.39 13.16 31.47
CA ASP A 208 -2.29 12.51 32.19
C ASP A 208 -2.75 11.91 33.52
N SER A 209 -3.59 12.64 34.27
CA SER A 209 -4.12 12.17 35.55
C SER A 209 -5.05 10.96 35.44
N MET A 210 -5.75 10.83 34.31
CA MET A 210 -6.61 9.69 33.98
C MET A 210 -5.80 8.47 33.53
N GLY A 211 -4.54 8.68 33.10
CA GLY A 211 -3.71 7.60 32.55
C GLY A 211 -4.20 7.12 31.17
N CYS A 212 -4.87 7.98 30.39
CA CYS A 212 -5.29 7.68 29.03
C CYS A 212 -4.08 7.32 28.16
N GLN A 213 -4.16 6.18 27.49
CA GLN A 213 -3.16 5.79 26.50
C GLN A 213 -3.50 6.47 25.17
N MET A 214 -2.87 7.62 24.92
CA MET A 214 -3.03 8.45 23.75
C MET A 214 -1.65 8.75 23.17
N ASP A 215 -1.46 8.50 21.85
CA ASP A 215 -0.17 8.68 21.18
C ASP A 215 0.11 10.15 20.83
N GLY A 216 -0.95 10.95 20.69
CA GLY A 216 -0.81 12.37 20.38
C GLY A 216 -2.14 13.10 20.31
N ALA A 217 -2.10 14.41 20.33
CA ALA A 217 -3.24 15.27 20.06
C ALA A 217 -2.84 16.55 19.35
N ASN A 218 -3.72 17.06 18.51
CA ASN A 218 -3.51 18.27 17.74
C ASN A 218 -4.79 19.10 17.74
N ILE A 219 -4.65 20.44 17.66
CA ILE A 219 -5.74 21.32 17.28
C ILE A 219 -5.56 21.68 15.82
N ILE A 220 -6.59 21.43 15.01
CA ILE A 220 -6.59 21.76 13.60
C ILE A 220 -7.69 22.78 13.29
N THR A 221 -7.32 23.84 12.57
CA THR A 221 -8.19 24.95 12.23
C THR A 221 -8.33 25.04 10.72
N PRO A 222 -9.56 25.02 10.17
CA PRO A 222 -9.76 25.15 8.73
C PRO A 222 -9.30 26.54 8.25
N LYS A 223 -8.70 26.59 7.05
CA LYS A 223 -8.29 27.87 6.43
C LYS A 223 -9.47 28.65 5.88
N GLU A 224 -10.59 27.99 5.64
CA GLU A 224 -11.87 28.59 5.26
C GLU A 224 -12.92 28.27 6.32
N ASP A 225 -13.84 29.22 6.56
CA ASP A 225 -14.90 29.05 7.54
C ASP A 225 -15.77 27.83 7.22
N GLN A 226 -16.05 27.01 8.22
CA GLN A 226 -16.91 25.84 8.12
C GLN A 226 -18.26 26.09 8.83
N GLU A 227 -19.33 25.52 8.29
CA GLU A 227 -20.68 25.74 8.84
C GLU A 227 -20.89 25.02 10.19
N ASN A 228 -20.23 23.87 10.38
CA ASN A 228 -20.52 22.96 11.47
C ASN A 228 -19.49 23.01 12.63
N PHE A 229 -18.33 23.62 12.42
CA PHE A 229 -17.27 23.72 13.41
C PHE A 229 -16.32 24.89 13.12
N ASP A 230 -15.64 25.38 14.15
CA ASP A 230 -14.63 26.43 14.03
C ASP A 230 -13.21 25.87 14.10
N PHE A 231 -13.02 24.76 14.81
CA PHE A 231 -11.76 24.00 14.88
C PHE A 231 -12.06 22.55 15.29
N ILE A 232 -11.06 21.70 15.18
CA ILE A 232 -11.20 20.27 15.50
C ILE A 232 -10.13 19.88 16.52
N TRP A 233 -10.54 19.11 17.50
CA TRP A 233 -9.64 18.41 18.40
C TRP A 233 -9.34 17.05 17.82
N MET A 234 -8.13 16.87 17.29
CA MET A 234 -7.69 15.63 16.68
C MET A 234 -6.87 14.83 17.67
N MET A 235 -7.26 13.59 17.91
CA MET A 235 -6.60 12.66 18.84
C MET A 235 -6.08 11.46 18.10
N VAL A 236 -4.88 10.98 18.50
CA VAL A 236 -4.22 9.81 17.94
C VAL A 236 -4.21 8.70 18.99
N TRP A 237 -4.78 7.55 18.66
CA TRP A 237 -4.97 6.44 19.57
C TRP A 237 -4.20 5.19 19.13
N PRO A 238 -3.56 4.45 20.05
CA PRO A 238 -2.87 3.20 19.75
C PRO A 238 -3.82 2.03 19.47
N SER A 239 -5.09 2.15 19.86
CA SER A 239 -6.13 1.13 19.64
C SER A 239 -7.52 1.66 19.99
N GLU A 240 -8.55 1.03 19.44
CA GLU A 240 -9.94 1.29 19.80
C GLU A 240 -10.21 1.03 21.31
N GLN A 241 -9.62 -0.02 21.86
CA GLN A 241 -9.73 -0.31 23.29
C GLN A 241 -9.18 0.84 24.17
N ALA A 242 -8.03 1.40 23.81
CA ALA A 242 -7.45 2.53 24.56
C ALA A 242 -8.32 3.79 24.48
N ARG A 243 -8.83 4.08 23.28
CA ARG A 243 -9.79 5.15 23.03
C ARG A 243 -11.05 5.00 23.83
N ASP A 244 -11.70 3.85 23.77
CA ASP A 244 -12.99 3.59 24.44
C ASP A 244 -12.84 3.61 25.96
N ALA A 245 -11.74 3.11 26.49
CA ALA A 245 -11.46 3.19 27.92
C ALA A 245 -11.31 4.65 28.39
N CYS A 246 -10.58 5.49 27.62
CA CYS A 246 -10.41 6.90 27.94
C CYS A 246 -11.73 7.68 27.83
N TRP A 247 -12.52 7.47 26.78
CA TRP A 247 -13.84 8.11 26.63
C TRP A 247 -14.82 7.70 27.71
N SER A 248 -14.83 6.41 28.09
CA SER A 248 -15.72 5.94 29.18
C SER A 248 -15.42 6.65 30.49
N ASP A 249 -14.14 6.74 30.86
CA ASP A 249 -13.74 7.45 32.09
C ASP A 249 -14.01 8.96 31.99
N TRP A 250 -13.72 9.56 30.84
CA TRP A 250 -14.01 10.98 30.58
C TRP A 250 -15.49 11.31 30.77
N LEU A 251 -16.39 10.59 30.12
CA LEU A 251 -17.81 10.85 30.14
C LEU A 251 -18.43 10.60 31.53
N GLU A 252 -17.92 9.60 32.26
CA GLU A 252 -18.43 9.26 33.57
C GLU A 252 -17.93 10.24 34.66
N ASN A 253 -16.67 10.68 34.59
CA ASN A 253 -16.04 11.33 35.75
C ASN A 253 -15.56 12.76 35.47
N HIS A 254 -15.40 13.21 34.21
CA HIS A 254 -14.71 14.45 33.89
C HIS A 254 -15.50 15.39 32.96
N ASP A 255 -16.36 14.90 32.11
CA ASP A 255 -17.06 15.68 31.07
C ASP A 255 -17.87 16.85 31.65
N ALA A 256 -18.62 16.63 32.71
CA ALA A 256 -19.46 17.65 33.31
C ALA A 256 -18.64 18.83 33.87
N GLU A 257 -17.57 18.55 34.60
CA GLU A 257 -16.65 19.55 35.12
C GLU A 257 -15.92 20.28 33.98
N TRP A 258 -15.50 19.54 32.96
CA TRP A 258 -14.82 20.11 31.80
C TRP A 258 -15.71 21.09 31.03
N ARG A 259 -16.97 20.73 30.80
CA ARG A 259 -17.97 21.60 30.15
C ARG A 259 -18.18 22.91 30.94
N GLU A 260 -18.19 22.85 32.26
CA GLU A 260 -18.24 24.06 33.10
C GLU A 260 -16.97 24.89 32.92
N THR A 261 -15.80 24.27 32.87
CA THR A 261 -14.50 24.95 32.73
C THR A 261 -14.38 25.67 31.40
N ILE A 262 -14.82 25.08 30.28
CA ILE A 262 -14.75 25.69 28.95
C ILE A 262 -15.97 26.57 28.62
N SER A 263 -16.92 26.66 29.51
CA SER A 263 -18.18 27.37 29.28
C SER A 263 -17.97 28.78 28.76
N GLY A 264 -18.63 29.14 27.68
CA GLY A 264 -18.47 30.40 26.98
C GLY A 264 -17.21 30.52 26.10
N VAL A 265 -16.24 29.63 26.25
CA VAL A 265 -15.02 29.63 25.41
C VAL A 265 -15.21 28.79 24.14
N TRP A 266 -15.60 27.51 24.28
CA TRP A 266 -16.04 26.65 23.17
C TRP A 266 -17.00 25.58 23.68
N ASP A 267 -17.62 24.86 22.77
CA ASP A 267 -18.48 23.72 23.02
C ASP A 267 -18.16 22.56 22.07
N TYR A 268 -18.43 21.32 22.50
CA TYR A 268 -18.31 20.11 21.71
C TYR A 268 -19.42 19.11 22.02
N SER A 269 -19.64 18.18 21.09
CA SER A 269 -20.52 17.04 21.31
C SER A 269 -19.79 15.74 20.99
N SER A 270 -19.94 14.73 21.85
CA SER A 270 -19.45 13.39 21.57
C SER A 270 -20.13 12.75 20.36
N GLU A 271 -21.28 13.25 19.93
CA GLU A 271 -21.96 12.83 18.69
C GLU A 271 -21.21 13.37 17.43
N ASN A 272 -20.38 14.40 17.59
CA ASN A 272 -19.53 14.97 16.55
C ASN A 272 -18.07 14.48 16.66
N ALA A 273 -17.89 13.24 17.13
CA ALA A 273 -16.60 12.56 17.19
C ALA A 273 -16.54 11.49 16.09
N PHE A 274 -15.57 11.63 15.19
CA PHE A 274 -15.44 10.80 13.98
C PHE A 274 -14.10 10.04 14.02
N LEU A 275 -14.19 8.72 14.13
CA LEU A 275 -13.04 7.82 14.21
C LEU A 275 -12.68 7.27 12.84
N PHE A 276 -11.37 7.25 12.54
CA PHE A 276 -10.81 6.67 11.32
C PHE A 276 -9.70 5.70 11.68
N SER A 277 -9.64 4.58 10.96
CA SER A 277 -8.40 3.81 10.85
C SER A 277 -7.47 4.48 9.86
N SER A 278 -6.17 4.30 10.01
CA SER A 278 -5.20 4.95 9.14
C SER A 278 -4.15 3.97 8.62
N GLU A 279 -3.75 4.18 7.37
CA GLU A 279 -2.62 3.50 6.73
C GLU A 279 -1.58 4.55 6.31
N ILE A 280 -0.36 4.46 6.83
CA ILE A 280 0.72 5.37 6.42
C ILE A 280 1.10 5.05 4.98
N GLY A 281 1.02 6.06 4.09
CA GLY A 281 1.39 5.92 2.68
C GLY A 281 2.83 6.34 2.38
N ARG A 282 3.36 7.30 3.17
CA ARG A 282 4.73 7.79 3.11
C ARG A 282 5.15 8.30 4.47
N LEU A 283 6.27 7.83 4.99
CA LEU A 283 6.92 8.43 6.16
C LEU A 283 7.79 9.62 5.73
N PRO A 284 7.91 10.66 6.57
CA PRO A 284 8.88 11.73 6.32
C PRO A 284 10.30 11.17 6.45
N LYS A 285 11.25 11.70 5.68
CA LYS A 285 12.67 11.37 5.84
C LYS A 285 13.24 11.92 7.15
N SER A 286 12.66 13.02 7.64
CA SER A 286 12.93 13.58 8.96
C SER A 286 11.66 14.20 9.52
N TRP A 287 11.39 13.98 10.81
CA TRP A 287 10.26 14.62 11.49
C TRP A 287 10.51 16.11 11.65
N SER A 288 9.46 16.91 11.48
CA SER A 288 9.52 18.32 11.81
C SER A 288 9.79 18.51 13.31
N THR A 289 10.56 19.52 13.65
CA THR A 289 10.75 19.97 15.05
C THR A 289 9.79 21.08 15.43
N SER A 290 8.95 21.54 14.50
CA SER A 290 7.88 22.51 14.74
C SER A 290 6.65 21.80 15.23
N ASP A 291 5.97 22.37 16.20
CA ASP A 291 4.66 21.92 16.66
C ASP A 291 3.55 22.29 15.64
N SER A 292 3.85 23.22 14.71
CA SER A 292 2.90 23.66 13.67
C SER A 292 3.11 22.91 12.37
N PHE A 293 2.01 22.62 11.66
CA PHE A 293 1.99 21.99 10.36
C PHE A 293 0.78 22.46 9.55
N THR A 294 0.81 22.21 8.23
CA THR A 294 -0.36 22.39 7.35
C THR A 294 -0.72 21.05 6.74
N HIS A 295 -2.00 20.82 6.49
CA HIS A 295 -2.45 19.57 5.91
C HIS A 295 -3.72 19.74 5.09
N SER A 296 -4.01 18.73 4.28
CA SER A 296 -5.21 18.68 3.45
C SER A 296 -5.86 17.31 3.49
N TYR A 297 -7.19 17.31 3.34
CA TYR A 297 -7.99 16.09 3.18
C TYR A 297 -8.60 16.04 1.79
N PHE A 298 -8.56 14.86 1.17
CA PHE A 298 -9.26 14.56 -0.07
C PHE A 298 -10.13 13.33 0.15
N PHE A 299 -11.45 13.52 0.08
CA PHE A 299 -12.44 12.45 0.16
C PHE A 299 -12.65 11.91 -1.25
N CYS A 300 -12.15 10.71 -1.54
CA CYS A 300 -12.02 10.22 -2.89
C CYS A 300 -12.82 8.94 -3.13
N ASN A 301 -13.36 8.84 -4.36
CA ASN A 301 -13.99 7.63 -4.89
C ASN A 301 -13.27 7.21 -6.17
N PHE A 302 -13.12 5.91 -6.38
CA PHE A 302 -12.52 5.39 -7.60
C PHE A 302 -13.39 5.64 -8.83
N ASN A 303 -12.76 6.03 -9.92
CA ASN A 303 -13.38 6.10 -11.23
C ASN A 303 -13.58 4.68 -11.81
N GLU A 304 -14.44 4.53 -12.82
CA GLU A 304 -14.69 3.24 -13.48
C GLU A 304 -13.37 2.60 -13.98
N GLY A 305 -13.10 1.37 -13.55
CA GLY A 305 -11.91 0.61 -13.91
C GLY A 305 -10.69 0.84 -13.00
N SER A 306 -10.82 1.69 -11.98
CA SER A 306 -9.80 1.92 -10.94
C SER A 306 -10.18 1.24 -9.63
N ASP A 307 -9.17 0.87 -8.84
CA ASP A 307 -9.32 0.19 -7.56
C ASP A 307 -8.09 0.45 -6.66
N PHE A 308 -8.03 -0.24 -5.52
CA PHE A 308 -6.88 -0.14 -4.60
C PHE A 308 -5.55 -0.63 -5.22
N ASN A 309 -5.55 -1.45 -6.28
CA ASN A 309 -4.31 -1.81 -6.98
C ASN A 309 -3.81 -0.62 -7.81
N THR A 310 -4.73 0.07 -8.50
CA THR A 310 -4.41 1.30 -9.24
C THR A 310 -3.85 2.38 -8.29
N LEU A 311 -4.46 2.51 -7.11
CA LEU A 311 -3.99 3.43 -6.06
C LEU A 311 -2.60 3.01 -5.54
N HIS A 312 -2.35 1.72 -5.36
CA HIS A 312 -1.04 1.21 -4.97
C HIS A 312 0.06 1.61 -5.96
N ASP A 313 -0.19 1.42 -7.26
CA ASP A 313 0.77 1.77 -8.31
C ASP A 313 0.99 3.30 -8.39
N TYR A 314 -0.07 4.09 -8.23
CA TYR A 314 0.03 5.55 -8.13
C TYR A 314 0.90 5.99 -6.95
N ARG A 315 0.67 5.40 -5.76
CA ARG A 315 1.46 5.67 -4.54
C ARG A 315 2.94 5.29 -4.72
N ALA A 316 3.22 4.20 -5.44
CA ALA A 316 4.58 3.81 -5.77
C ALA A 316 5.29 4.88 -6.62
N ASP A 317 4.61 5.38 -7.66
CA ASP A 317 5.13 6.46 -8.49
C ASP A 317 5.36 7.76 -7.70
N LEU A 318 4.40 8.15 -6.86
CA LEU A 318 4.52 9.33 -5.98
C LEU A 318 5.70 9.19 -5.01
N ASN A 319 5.83 8.02 -4.38
CA ASN A 319 6.90 7.74 -3.42
C ASN A 319 8.28 7.70 -4.08
N SER A 320 8.36 7.46 -5.39
CA SER A 320 9.60 7.50 -6.16
C SER A 320 10.17 8.92 -6.34
N ILE A 321 9.38 9.97 -6.11
CA ILE A 321 9.85 11.37 -6.21
C ILE A 321 10.73 11.69 -5.01
N THR A 322 12.04 11.77 -5.25
CA THR A 322 13.05 12.02 -4.20
C THR A 322 13.19 13.50 -3.81
N THR A 323 12.64 14.40 -4.61
CA THR A 323 12.78 15.87 -4.48
C THR A 323 11.66 16.52 -3.68
N LEU A 324 10.65 15.76 -3.25
CA LEU A 324 9.64 16.26 -2.32
C LEU A 324 10.27 16.60 -0.97
N SER A 325 9.63 17.50 -0.23
CA SER A 325 10.06 17.93 1.10
C SER A 325 10.37 16.73 2.00
N ASP A 326 11.48 16.81 2.74
CA ASP A 326 11.94 15.75 3.63
C ASP A 326 10.98 15.52 4.83
N ASN A 327 10.15 16.52 5.14
CA ASN A 327 9.15 16.44 6.21
C ASN A 327 7.73 16.18 5.67
N HIS A 328 7.55 16.05 4.34
CA HIS A 328 6.26 15.67 3.76
C HIS A 328 5.97 14.20 4.03
N TRP A 329 4.76 13.93 4.47
CA TRP A 329 4.22 12.59 4.63
C TRP A 329 2.72 12.58 4.37
N TYR A 330 2.18 11.40 4.11
CA TYR A 330 0.75 11.22 3.92
C TYR A 330 0.26 9.88 4.47
N MET A 331 -1.02 9.83 4.74
CA MET A 331 -1.72 8.60 5.09
C MET A 331 -3.06 8.50 4.38
N LEU A 332 -3.59 7.29 4.31
CA LEU A 332 -4.96 7.02 3.92
C LEU A 332 -5.78 6.78 5.17
N LEU A 333 -6.99 7.33 5.20
CA LEU A 333 -7.93 7.15 6.29
C LEU A 333 -9.17 6.42 5.76
N ASP A 334 -9.69 5.47 6.56
CA ASP A 334 -10.98 4.82 6.31
C ASP A 334 -11.92 5.12 7.48
N PRO A 335 -13.14 5.66 7.21
CA PRO A 335 -14.11 5.94 8.25
C PRO A 335 -14.54 4.67 9.00
N MET A 336 -14.44 4.67 10.33
CA MET A 336 -14.97 3.61 11.20
C MET A 336 -16.44 3.86 11.60
N PHE A 337 -17.08 4.78 10.92
CA PHE A 337 -18.52 5.08 10.98
C PHE A 337 -19.12 4.99 9.58
N ASP A 338 -20.40 5.24 9.39
CA ASP A 338 -21.10 5.09 8.10
C ASP A 338 -21.52 6.48 7.55
N PRO A 339 -20.58 7.21 6.87
CA PRO A 339 -20.89 8.50 6.27
C PRO A 339 -21.75 8.33 5.02
N ASP A 340 -22.59 9.32 4.71
CA ASP A 340 -23.38 9.36 3.49
C ASP A 340 -23.15 10.68 2.72
N PRO A 341 -22.47 10.66 1.57
CA PRO A 341 -21.89 9.48 0.88
C PRO A 341 -20.60 8.98 1.56
N ARG A 342 -20.34 7.66 1.46
CA ARG A 342 -19.10 7.06 1.92
C ARG A 342 -18.03 7.20 0.84
N PRO A 343 -16.84 7.76 1.14
CA PRO A 343 -15.70 7.73 0.24
C PRO A 343 -15.07 6.33 0.21
N ASP A 344 -14.40 5.97 -0.89
CA ASP A 344 -13.59 4.76 -0.96
C ASP A 344 -12.35 4.87 -0.05
N PHE A 345 -11.79 6.08 0.09
CA PHE A 345 -10.73 6.43 1.04
C PHE A 345 -10.65 7.95 1.24
N VAL A 346 -9.99 8.36 2.32
CA VAL A 346 -9.62 9.77 2.53
C VAL A 346 -8.10 9.87 2.47
N TRP A 347 -7.58 10.72 1.58
CA TRP A 347 -6.15 11.02 1.50
C TRP A 347 -5.84 12.21 2.39
N LEU A 348 -4.92 12.03 3.34
CA LEU A 348 -4.43 13.07 4.25
C LEU A 348 -2.96 13.36 3.94
N ASP A 349 -2.66 14.53 3.38
CA ASP A 349 -1.31 15.05 3.19
C ASP A 349 -0.91 16.00 4.31
N ILE A 350 0.34 15.93 4.76
CA ILE A 350 0.87 16.73 5.88
C ILE A 350 2.22 17.32 5.49
N TRP A 351 2.37 18.63 5.67
CA TRP A 351 3.60 19.39 5.42
C TRP A 351 3.98 20.25 6.64
N PRO A 352 5.27 20.59 6.81
CA PRO A 352 5.69 21.45 7.90
C PRO A 352 5.22 22.89 7.73
N THR A 353 5.04 23.38 6.50
CA THR A 353 4.60 24.74 6.17
C THR A 353 3.88 24.80 4.82
N ASP A 354 3.16 25.90 4.57
CA ASP A 354 2.53 26.17 3.27
C ASP A 354 3.55 26.28 2.13
N GLU A 355 4.72 26.86 2.38
CA GLU A 355 5.76 26.98 1.36
C GLU A 355 6.31 25.60 0.94
N ALA A 356 6.44 24.68 1.90
CA ALA A 356 6.84 23.31 1.61
C ALA A 356 5.78 22.62 0.74
N ARG A 357 4.49 22.80 1.07
CA ARG A 357 3.36 22.30 0.28
C ARG A 357 3.35 22.87 -1.15
N GLU A 358 3.49 24.18 -1.31
CA GLU A 358 3.51 24.83 -2.63
C GLU A 358 4.67 24.32 -3.49
N SER A 359 5.85 24.12 -2.88
CA SER A 359 7.02 23.55 -3.55
C SER A 359 6.74 22.11 -4.03
N ASP A 360 6.19 21.28 -3.16
CA ASP A 360 5.88 19.88 -3.48
C ASP A 360 4.78 19.75 -4.54
N LEU A 361 3.75 20.61 -4.48
CA LEU A 361 2.73 20.69 -5.53
C LEU A 361 3.31 21.12 -6.89
N ALA A 362 4.28 22.04 -6.91
CA ALA A 362 4.95 22.43 -8.14
C ALA A 362 5.74 21.26 -8.74
N ILE A 363 6.40 20.46 -7.91
CA ILE A 363 7.11 19.24 -8.32
C ILE A 363 6.10 18.23 -8.87
N TRP A 364 5.04 17.91 -8.12
CA TRP A 364 4.00 16.97 -8.52
C TRP A 364 3.35 17.39 -9.85
N ASN A 365 3.01 18.68 -10.03
CA ASN A 365 2.45 19.24 -11.26
C ASN A 365 3.40 19.16 -12.46
N SER A 366 4.71 19.01 -12.24
CA SER A 366 5.69 18.84 -13.30
C SER A 366 5.80 17.40 -13.83
N THR A 367 5.11 16.46 -13.18
CA THR A 367 5.07 15.02 -13.52
C THR A 367 3.80 14.66 -14.31
N ASN A 368 3.63 13.37 -14.59
CA ASN A 368 2.38 12.83 -15.14
C ASN A 368 1.36 12.43 -14.05
N LEU A 369 1.71 12.58 -12.76
CA LEU A 369 0.86 12.15 -11.65
C LEU A 369 -0.48 12.88 -11.56
N PRO A 370 -0.59 14.19 -11.85
CA PRO A 370 -1.89 14.85 -11.91
C PRO A 370 -2.88 14.19 -12.88
N ALA A 371 -2.39 13.80 -14.06
CA ALA A 371 -3.23 13.11 -15.04
C ALA A 371 -3.63 11.72 -14.57
N LYS A 372 -2.68 10.95 -13.99
CA LYS A 372 -2.98 9.63 -13.41
C LYS A 372 -3.99 9.72 -12.26
N ALA A 373 -3.86 10.71 -11.38
CA ALA A 373 -4.81 10.93 -10.29
C ALA A 373 -6.22 11.22 -10.83
N ALA A 374 -6.35 12.11 -11.84
CA ALA A 374 -7.62 12.46 -12.44
C ALA A 374 -8.28 11.27 -13.19
N GLU A 375 -7.50 10.36 -13.76
CA GLU A 375 -8.01 9.13 -14.36
C GLU A 375 -8.47 8.13 -13.30
N MET A 376 -7.77 8.06 -12.16
CA MET A 376 -7.97 7.06 -11.12
C MET A 376 -9.13 7.39 -10.18
N VAL A 377 -9.24 8.65 -9.73
CA VAL A 377 -10.19 9.05 -8.68
C VAL A 377 -10.89 10.34 -9.00
N THR A 378 -12.08 10.47 -8.43
CA THR A 378 -12.79 11.76 -8.25
C THR A 378 -12.84 12.05 -6.77
N CYS A 379 -12.25 13.19 -6.35
CA CYS A 379 -12.29 13.63 -4.96
C CYS A 379 -13.28 14.81 -4.85
N GLY A 380 -14.08 14.82 -3.76
CA GLY A 380 -15.03 15.90 -3.49
C GLY A 380 -14.29 17.18 -3.09
N GLU A 381 -14.92 18.32 -3.37
CA GLU A 381 -14.58 19.69 -3.03
C GLU A 381 -13.25 20.25 -3.57
N SER A 382 -13.10 21.55 -3.55
CA SER A 382 -11.87 22.22 -3.93
C SER A 382 -10.78 22.02 -2.88
N ILE A 383 -9.51 22.01 -3.30
CA ILE A 383 -8.37 21.87 -2.41
C ILE A 383 -8.36 22.91 -1.28
N ASP A 384 -8.88 24.12 -1.54
CA ASP A 384 -8.91 25.21 -0.58
C ASP A 384 -9.91 24.96 0.56
N ALA A 385 -11.05 24.32 0.27
CA ALA A 385 -12.05 23.97 1.28
C ALA A 385 -11.62 22.80 2.19
N THR A 386 -10.54 22.11 1.88
CA THR A 386 -10.05 20.95 2.62
C THR A 386 -8.72 21.20 3.36
N MET A 387 -8.24 22.45 3.36
CA MET A 387 -6.98 22.85 3.98
C MET A 387 -7.14 23.27 5.44
N PHE A 388 -6.18 22.85 6.26
CA PHE A 388 -6.14 23.15 7.68
C PHE A 388 -4.74 23.57 8.12
N ASP A 389 -4.69 24.44 9.13
CA ASP A 389 -3.50 24.66 9.96
C ASP A 389 -3.59 23.79 11.21
N GLY A 390 -2.53 23.08 11.53
CA GLY A 390 -2.44 22.21 12.69
C GLY A 390 -1.39 22.68 13.70
N VAL A 391 -1.68 22.46 14.99
CA VAL A 391 -0.73 22.66 16.09
C VAL A 391 -0.77 21.41 16.97
N SER A 392 0.40 20.79 17.19
CA SER A 392 0.53 19.69 18.12
C SER A 392 0.41 20.22 19.55
N ILE A 393 -0.43 19.56 20.34
CA ILE A 393 -0.70 19.93 21.74
C ILE A 393 -0.31 18.82 22.73
N ARG A 394 -0.01 17.63 22.18
CA ARG A 394 0.46 16.48 22.95
C ARG A 394 1.37 15.59 22.14
#